data_facbaa95ba0e2d383dac851782312052
#
_entry.id   facbaa95ba0e2d383dac851782312052
#
_cell.length_a   1.000
_cell.length_b   1.000
_cell.length_c   1.000
_cell.angle_alpha   90.00
_cell.angle_beta   90.00
_cell.angle_gamma   90.00
#
_symmetry.space_group_name_H-M   'P 1'
#
loop_
_entity.id
_entity.type
_entity.pdbx_description
1 polymer ?
#
loop_
_entity_poly.entity_id
_entity_poly.type
_entity_poly.pdbx_seq_one_letter_code
_entity_poly.pdbx_strand_id
1 'polypeptide(L)'
;MLNRHIVDGIIAGSHMLDFEEYQGVQGPIVALDRFLGENIPVVSTNHKIGEKLAAEELVRNNCRCVLQIQGARVVDSPSHERHYEFERYMKKRGVTVYSHEMDWNDFDYGQYDVMADMLMDKYPDIDGIFAVDMVAIACIRQLLKRKKKVPRDVKVVAYDGTYVAKVGVMNLTVVQQPIEAVSYTHLRAHET
;
A
#
# COMPACT_ATOMS: atom_id res chain seq x y z
N MET A 1 -17.36 -11.03 20.94
CA MET A 1 -17.27 -12.41 20.43
C MET A 1 -16.36 -13.27 21.33
N LEU A 2 -15.12 -12.89 21.59
CA LEU A 2 -14.21 -13.61 22.52
C LEU A 2 -14.82 -13.76 23.91
N ASN A 3 -15.30 -12.68 24.53
CA ASN A 3 -15.90 -12.71 25.87
C ASN A 3 -17.17 -13.59 25.98
N ARG A 4 -17.71 -14.09 24.88
CA ARG A 4 -18.85 -15.02 24.84
C ARG A 4 -18.42 -16.44 24.42
N HIS A 5 -17.13 -16.72 24.32
CA HIS A 5 -16.57 -18.02 23.88
C HIS A 5 -17.12 -18.51 22.54
N ILE A 6 -17.40 -17.57 21.62
CA ILE A 6 -17.85 -17.91 20.25
C ILE A 6 -16.67 -18.20 19.35
N VAL A 7 -15.51 -17.59 19.63
CA VAL A 7 -14.24 -17.78 18.92
C VAL A 7 -13.10 -17.87 19.93
N ASP A 8 -12.04 -18.59 19.57
CA ASP A 8 -10.87 -18.79 20.45
C ASP A 8 -9.82 -17.68 20.28
N GLY A 9 -9.85 -16.94 19.16
CA GLY A 9 -8.96 -15.83 18.89
C GLY A 9 -9.48 -14.93 17.77
N ILE A 10 -8.88 -13.76 17.61
CA ILE A 10 -9.22 -12.78 16.57
C ILE A 10 -7.95 -12.34 15.84
N ILE A 11 -7.99 -12.39 14.51
CA ILE A 11 -7.05 -11.68 13.64
C ILE A 11 -7.79 -10.43 13.14
N ALA A 12 -7.32 -9.26 13.54
CA ALA A 12 -8.00 -7.99 13.26
C ALA A 12 -7.26 -7.22 12.15
N GLY A 13 -7.88 -7.14 10.96
CA GLY A 13 -7.49 -6.24 9.88
C GLY A 13 -8.46 -5.06 9.81
N SER A 14 -8.53 -4.25 10.86
CA SER A 14 -9.55 -3.21 11.00
C SER A 14 -9.26 -1.99 10.13
N HIS A 15 -10.31 -1.44 9.51
CA HIS A 15 -10.30 -0.16 8.81
C HIS A 15 -11.01 0.95 9.62
N MET A 16 -11.36 0.69 10.87
CA MET A 16 -12.01 1.68 11.73
C MET A 16 -10.99 2.70 12.26
N LEU A 17 -11.41 3.94 12.44
CA LEU A 17 -10.60 5.00 13.04
C LEU A 17 -10.54 4.85 14.55
N ASP A 18 -11.60 4.36 15.17
CA ASP A 18 -11.74 4.17 16.60
C ASP A 18 -11.39 2.74 17.01
N PHE A 19 -10.62 2.61 18.09
CA PHE A 19 -10.13 1.33 18.63
C PHE A 19 -10.74 1.00 19.97
N GLU A 20 -11.67 1.78 20.48
CA GLU A 20 -12.31 1.54 21.78
C GLU A 20 -12.95 0.16 21.84
N GLU A 21 -13.42 -0.36 20.69
CA GLU A 21 -14.02 -1.69 20.61
C GLU A 21 -13.05 -2.83 20.96
N TYR A 22 -11.75 -2.61 20.82
CA TYR A 22 -10.71 -3.59 21.15
C TYR A 22 -10.19 -3.43 22.57
N GLN A 23 -10.47 -2.30 23.21
CA GLN A 23 -10.11 -2.05 24.59
C GLN A 23 -10.98 -2.91 25.51
N GLY A 24 -10.34 -3.72 26.37
CA GLY A 24 -11.04 -4.59 27.31
C GLY A 24 -11.51 -5.93 26.73
N VAL A 25 -11.16 -6.26 25.49
CA VAL A 25 -11.36 -7.62 24.98
C VAL A 25 -10.38 -8.55 25.68
N GLN A 26 -10.91 -9.57 26.37
CA GLN A 26 -10.11 -10.60 27.04
C GLN A 26 -9.97 -11.80 26.08
N GLY A 27 -8.74 -12.12 25.71
CA GLY A 27 -8.42 -13.25 24.85
C GLY A 27 -7.41 -12.91 23.75
N PRO A 28 -6.99 -13.90 22.97
CA PRO A 28 -5.97 -13.71 21.94
C PRO A 28 -6.48 -12.83 20.80
N ILE A 29 -5.83 -11.66 20.63
CA ILE A 29 -6.02 -10.77 19.47
C ILE A 29 -4.66 -10.49 18.86
N VAL A 30 -4.57 -10.55 17.53
CA VAL A 30 -3.40 -10.11 16.74
C VAL A 30 -3.88 -9.13 15.69
N ALA A 31 -3.22 -7.99 15.58
CA ALA A 31 -3.50 -6.98 14.57
C ALA A 31 -2.66 -7.22 13.31
N LEU A 32 -3.27 -7.01 12.15
CA LEU A 32 -2.61 -7.06 10.86
C LEU A 32 -2.36 -5.64 10.33
N ASP A 33 -1.08 -5.30 10.18
CA ASP A 33 -0.60 -4.05 9.56
C ASP A 33 -1.17 -2.77 10.18
N ARG A 34 -1.56 -2.82 11.48
CA ARG A 34 -2.18 -1.69 12.17
C ARG A 34 -1.99 -1.77 13.68
N PHE A 35 -1.82 -0.62 14.33
CA PHE A 35 -1.83 -0.53 15.78
C PHE A 35 -3.27 -0.43 16.29
N LEU A 36 -3.70 -1.37 17.15
CA LEU A 36 -5.04 -1.44 17.72
C LEU A 36 -5.03 -1.23 19.26
N GLY A 37 -3.87 -0.98 19.84
CA GLY A 37 -3.65 -0.76 21.26
C GLY A 37 -2.28 -1.26 21.70
N GLU A 38 -1.81 -0.77 22.85
CA GLU A 38 -0.45 -1.04 23.36
C GLU A 38 -0.16 -2.54 23.62
N ASN A 39 -1.20 -3.30 23.99
CA ASN A 39 -1.08 -4.71 24.37
C ASN A 39 -1.51 -5.68 23.26
N ILE A 40 -1.83 -5.18 22.06
CA ILE A 40 -2.22 -6.03 20.94
C ILE A 40 -1.01 -6.20 20.01
N PRO A 41 -0.45 -7.41 19.88
CA PRO A 41 0.66 -7.65 18.99
C PRO A 41 0.28 -7.35 17.55
N VAL A 42 1.22 -6.73 16.82
CA VAL A 42 1.04 -6.38 15.40
C VAL A 42 1.95 -7.26 14.56
N VAL A 43 1.38 -7.90 13.58
CA VAL A 43 2.13 -8.58 12.52
C VAL A 43 2.04 -7.75 11.25
N SER A 44 3.18 -7.38 10.71
CA SER A 44 3.26 -6.56 9.51
C SER A 44 4.38 -7.00 8.58
N THR A 45 4.28 -6.58 7.32
CA THR A 45 5.36 -6.69 6.34
C THR A 45 6.48 -5.69 6.70
N ASN A 46 7.70 -6.00 6.31
CA ASN A 46 8.79 -5.01 6.38
C ASN A 46 8.63 -3.98 5.26
N HIS A 47 7.81 -2.99 5.52
CA HIS A 47 7.48 -1.94 4.55
C HIS A 47 8.69 -1.14 4.09
N LYS A 48 9.71 -0.92 4.94
CA LYS A 48 10.95 -0.22 4.57
C LYS A 48 11.71 -0.92 3.45
N ILE A 49 11.76 -2.25 3.46
CA ILE A 49 12.40 -3.02 2.40
C ILE A 49 11.58 -2.91 1.10
N GLY A 50 10.27 -3.09 1.17
CA GLY A 50 9.39 -3.00 0.02
C GLY A 50 9.47 -1.65 -0.70
N GLU A 51 9.46 -0.58 0.05
CA GLU A 51 9.62 0.79 -0.44
C GLU A 51 10.94 1.03 -1.16
N LYS A 52 12.01 0.55 -0.53
CA LYS A 52 13.33 0.66 -1.12
C LYS A 52 13.37 -0.07 -2.47
N LEU A 53 12.79 -1.26 -2.56
CA LEU A 53 12.72 -2.02 -3.81
C LEU A 53 11.96 -1.26 -4.90
N ALA A 54 10.80 -0.67 -4.56
CA ALA A 54 10.02 0.14 -5.50
C ALA A 54 10.81 1.36 -5.99
N ALA A 55 11.45 2.07 -5.06
CA ALA A 55 12.25 3.24 -5.39
C ALA A 55 13.47 2.87 -6.23
N GLU A 56 14.17 1.78 -5.90
CA GLU A 56 15.31 1.26 -6.68
C GLU A 56 14.91 0.92 -8.11
N GLU A 57 13.74 0.31 -8.31
CA GLU A 57 13.25 -0.04 -9.63
C GLU A 57 12.98 1.19 -10.48
N LEU A 58 12.32 2.22 -9.93
CA LEU A 58 12.08 3.48 -10.64
C LEU A 58 13.39 4.24 -10.97
N VAL A 59 14.33 4.29 -10.03
CA VAL A 59 15.64 4.90 -10.25
C VAL A 59 16.44 4.14 -11.33
N ARG A 60 16.43 2.81 -11.29
CA ARG A 60 17.09 1.95 -12.31
C ARG A 60 16.54 2.21 -13.70
N ASN A 61 15.26 2.53 -13.80
CA ASN A 61 14.59 2.90 -15.04
C ASN A 61 14.72 4.40 -15.40
N ASN A 62 15.61 5.13 -14.72
CA ASN A 62 15.92 6.54 -14.97
C ASN A 62 14.74 7.49 -14.78
N CYS A 63 13.78 7.16 -13.91
CA CYS A 63 12.71 8.08 -13.56
C CYS A 63 13.27 9.30 -12.82
N ARG A 64 12.78 10.49 -13.18
CA ARG A 64 13.19 11.77 -12.60
C ARG A 64 12.07 12.49 -11.89
N CYS A 65 10.84 12.19 -12.25
CA CYS A 65 9.65 12.82 -11.69
C CYS A 65 8.59 11.75 -11.43
N VAL A 66 8.39 11.40 -10.16
CA VAL A 66 7.56 10.28 -9.75
C VAL A 66 6.35 10.75 -8.97
N LEU A 67 5.18 10.22 -9.32
CA LEU A 67 3.96 10.37 -8.54
C LEU A 67 3.83 9.18 -7.58
N GLN A 68 3.83 9.45 -6.28
CA GLN A 68 3.50 8.50 -5.23
C GLN A 68 2.05 8.72 -4.79
N ILE A 69 1.23 7.67 -4.88
CA ILE A 69 -0.15 7.69 -4.37
C ILE A 69 -0.20 6.78 -3.15
N GLN A 70 -0.58 7.35 -2.02
CA GLN A 70 -0.50 6.73 -0.70
C GLN A 70 -1.86 6.71 -0.01
N GLY A 71 -2.06 5.76 0.91
CA GLY A 71 -3.23 5.73 1.76
C GLY A 71 -3.26 6.89 2.76
N ALA A 72 -4.44 7.17 3.31
CA ALA A 72 -4.64 8.22 4.30
C ALA A 72 -3.77 8.00 5.55
N ARG A 73 -3.12 9.06 6.02
CA ARG A 73 -2.24 9.04 7.21
C ARG A 73 -2.98 9.30 8.52
N VAL A 74 -4.29 9.36 8.47
CA VAL A 74 -5.14 9.67 9.62
C VAL A 74 -5.07 8.64 10.74
N VAL A 75 -4.59 7.44 10.45
CA VAL A 75 -4.43 6.34 11.40
C VAL A 75 -2.99 5.90 11.48
N ASP A 76 -2.48 5.71 12.68
CA ASP A 76 -1.14 5.17 12.88
C ASP A 76 -1.05 3.69 12.44
N SER A 77 -0.12 3.43 11.52
CA SER A 77 0.05 2.12 10.91
C SER A 77 1.49 1.89 10.49
N PRO A 78 2.02 0.66 10.64
CA PRO A 78 3.32 0.30 10.08
C PRO A 78 3.46 0.60 8.58
N SER A 79 2.34 0.55 7.85
CA SER A 79 2.33 0.85 6.42
C SER A 79 2.69 2.30 6.07
N HIS A 80 2.59 3.24 7.01
CA HIS A 80 2.99 4.64 6.77
C HIS A 80 4.51 4.81 6.65
N GLU A 81 5.28 3.95 7.29
CA GLU A 81 6.75 3.99 7.17
C GLU A 81 7.20 3.85 5.72
N ARG A 82 6.42 3.13 4.90
CA ARG A 82 6.74 2.95 3.48
C ARG A 82 6.81 4.27 2.74
N HIS A 83 5.93 5.21 2.98
CA HIS A 83 5.88 6.47 2.23
C HIS A 83 7.08 7.37 2.53
N TYR A 84 7.49 7.44 3.78
CA TYR A 84 8.65 8.23 4.19
C TYR A 84 9.97 7.67 3.63
N GLU A 85 10.14 6.36 3.65
CA GLU A 85 11.36 5.72 3.13
C GLU A 85 11.46 5.90 1.61
N PHE A 86 10.37 5.77 0.89
CA PHE A 86 10.33 6.01 -0.54
C PHE A 86 10.78 7.45 -0.87
N GLU A 87 10.12 8.46 -0.31
CA GLU A 87 10.44 9.85 -0.53
C GLU A 87 11.91 10.16 -0.17
N ARG A 88 12.37 9.66 0.97
CA ARG A 88 13.74 9.84 1.44
C ARG A 88 14.77 9.23 0.46
N TYR A 89 14.49 8.04 -0.05
CA TYR A 89 15.35 7.35 -0.99
C TYR A 89 15.43 8.09 -2.33
N MET A 90 14.28 8.52 -2.86
CA MET A 90 14.18 9.24 -4.12
C MET A 90 14.87 10.60 -4.05
N LYS A 91 14.61 11.37 -2.98
CA LYS A 91 15.25 12.69 -2.75
C LYS A 91 16.78 12.61 -2.73
N LYS A 92 17.35 11.57 -2.08
CA LYS A 92 18.81 11.35 -2.05
C LYS A 92 19.40 11.12 -3.43
N ARG A 93 18.60 10.77 -4.43
CA ARG A 93 19.01 10.52 -5.81
C ARG A 93 18.61 11.63 -6.78
N GLY A 94 18.12 12.75 -6.26
CA GLY A 94 17.72 13.89 -7.07
C GLY A 94 16.45 13.67 -7.88
N VAL A 95 15.62 12.69 -7.49
CA VAL A 95 14.32 12.43 -8.10
C VAL A 95 13.26 13.28 -7.43
N THR A 96 12.47 13.99 -8.22
CA THR A 96 11.30 14.73 -7.72
C THR A 96 10.18 13.76 -7.42
N VAL A 97 9.57 13.87 -6.23
CA VAL A 97 8.40 13.08 -5.84
C VAL A 97 7.23 14.00 -5.59
N TYR A 98 6.13 13.77 -6.31
CA TYR A 98 4.82 14.32 -6.00
C TYR A 98 4.06 13.28 -5.19
N SER A 99 3.57 13.65 -4.02
CA SER A 99 2.80 12.76 -3.15
C SER A 99 1.33 13.16 -3.17
N HIS A 100 0.46 12.18 -3.35
CA HIS A 100 -0.98 12.33 -3.23
C HIS A 100 -1.50 11.35 -2.18
N GLU A 101 -2.22 11.86 -1.20
CA GLU A 101 -2.86 11.08 -0.16
C GLU A 101 -4.32 10.84 -0.53
N MET A 102 -4.74 9.57 -0.51
CA MET A 102 -6.13 9.18 -0.74
C MET A 102 -6.97 9.42 0.51
N ASP A 103 -8.26 9.62 0.34
CA ASP A 103 -9.18 9.71 1.46
C ASP A 103 -9.25 8.38 2.24
N TRP A 104 -9.56 8.48 3.53
CA TRP A 104 -9.70 7.32 4.40
C TRP A 104 -10.90 6.47 3.97
N ASN A 105 -10.67 5.16 3.89
CA ASN A 105 -11.70 4.18 3.48
C ASN A 105 -12.32 4.41 2.09
N ASP A 106 -11.62 5.10 1.19
CA ASP A 106 -12.03 5.17 -0.20
C ASP A 106 -11.72 3.84 -0.91
N PHE A 107 -12.73 2.97 -0.99
CA PHE A 107 -12.68 1.68 -1.68
C PHE A 107 -13.57 1.66 -2.92
N ASP A 108 -14.08 2.81 -3.36
CA ASP A 108 -14.81 2.89 -4.62
C ASP A 108 -13.83 2.86 -5.80
N TYR A 109 -13.72 1.71 -6.43
CA TYR A 109 -12.83 1.52 -7.58
C TYR A 109 -13.13 2.45 -8.76
N GLY A 110 -14.35 2.96 -8.87
CA GLY A 110 -14.73 3.99 -9.85
C GLY A 110 -14.04 5.32 -9.57
N GLN A 111 -13.88 5.68 -8.32
CA GLN A 111 -13.18 6.89 -7.88
C GLN A 111 -11.68 6.85 -8.18
N TYR A 112 -11.06 5.67 -8.19
CA TYR A 112 -9.64 5.55 -8.55
C TYR A 112 -9.37 5.99 -9.99
N ASP A 113 -10.27 5.72 -10.92
CA ASP A 113 -10.14 6.21 -12.31
C ASP A 113 -10.27 7.73 -12.39
N VAL A 114 -11.20 8.33 -11.65
CA VAL A 114 -11.41 9.78 -11.58
C VAL A 114 -10.19 10.46 -10.96
N MET A 115 -9.72 9.95 -9.83
CA MET A 115 -8.51 10.44 -9.17
C MET A 115 -7.29 10.34 -10.07
N ALA A 116 -7.06 9.19 -10.71
CA ALA A 116 -5.94 8.99 -11.62
C ALA A 116 -6.00 9.97 -12.80
N ASP A 117 -7.18 10.20 -13.36
CA ASP A 117 -7.38 11.16 -14.44
C ASP A 117 -6.98 12.59 -14.02
N MET A 118 -7.47 13.03 -12.88
CA MET A 118 -7.13 14.33 -12.28
C MET A 118 -5.62 14.45 -12.01
N LEU A 119 -4.99 13.40 -11.48
CA LEU A 119 -3.55 13.43 -11.15
C LEU A 119 -2.67 13.49 -12.39
N MET A 120 -3.07 12.82 -13.50
CA MET A 120 -2.35 12.92 -14.78
C MET A 120 -2.41 14.33 -15.36
N ASP A 121 -3.52 15.06 -15.16
CA ASP A 121 -3.64 16.46 -15.60
C ASP A 121 -2.85 17.40 -14.69
N LYS A 122 -2.85 17.13 -13.38
CA LYS A 122 -2.12 17.93 -12.40
C LYS A 122 -0.59 17.79 -12.53
N TYR A 123 -0.12 16.62 -12.91
CA TYR A 123 1.31 16.28 -12.98
C TYR A 123 1.67 15.71 -14.35
N PRO A 124 1.66 16.52 -15.41
CA PRO A 124 1.81 16.04 -16.79
C PRO A 124 3.23 15.51 -17.11
N ASP A 125 4.23 15.90 -16.33
CA ASP A 125 5.65 15.60 -16.57
C ASP A 125 6.15 14.35 -15.83
N ILE A 126 5.28 13.61 -15.17
CA ILE A 126 5.70 12.38 -14.46
C ILE A 126 6.17 11.32 -15.46
N ASP A 127 7.24 10.64 -15.08
CA ASP A 127 7.84 9.51 -15.79
C ASP A 127 7.84 8.22 -14.97
N GLY A 128 7.36 8.30 -13.70
CA GLY A 128 7.18 7.17 -12.81
C GLY A 128 5.94 7.30 -11.93
N ILE A 129 5.35 6.17 -11.55
CA ILE A 129 4.22 6.08 -10.62
C ILE A 129 4.50 4.97 -9.63
N PHE A 130 4.20 5.22 -8.36
CA PHE A 130 4.20 4.25 -7.27
C PHE A 130 2.87 4.28 -6.51
N ALA A 131 2.15 3.18 -6.45
CA ALA A 131 0.84 3.07 -5.82
C ALA A 131 0.51 1.61 -5.46
N VAL A 132 -0.54 1.37 -4.68
CA VAL A 132 -1.09 0.01 -4.48
C VAL A 132 -1.69 -0.54 -5.78
N ASP A 133 -1.79 -1.87 -5.90
CA ASP A 133 -2.15 -2.56 -7.14
C ASP A 133 -3.35 -1.97 -7.89
N MET A 134 -4.48 -1.77 -7.19
CA MET A 134 -5.71 -1.28 -7.83
C MET A 134 -5.58 0.15 -8.34
N VAL A 135 -4.89 1.00 -7.59
CA VAL A 135 -4.63 2.40 -7.98
C VAL A 135 -3.64 2.45 -9.14
N ALA A 136 -2.59 1.62 -9.10
CA ALA A 136 -1.63 1.51 -10.19
C ALA A 136 -2.32 1.10 -11.51
N ILE A 137 -3.26 0.14 -11.45
CA ILE A 137 -4.06 -0.28 -12.62
C ILE A 137 -4.92 0.88 -13.14
N ALA A 138 -5.57 1.65 -12.26
CA ALA A 138 -6.32 2.83 -12.66
C ALA A 138 -5.44 3.87 -13.36
N CYS A 139 -4.26 4.14 -12.80
CA CYS A 139 -3.27 5.03 -13.43
C CYS A 139 -2.87 4.54 -14.83
N ILE A 140 -2.59 3.24 -15.00
CA ILE A 140 -2.25 2.67 -16.30
C ILE A 140 -3.39 2.88 -17.30
N ARG A 141 -4.65 2.63 -16.90
CA ARG A 141 -5.81 2.88 -17.79
C ARG A 141 -5.87 4.33 -18.27
N GLN A 142 -5.64 5.29 -17.38
CA GLN A 142 -5.67 6.71 -17.73
C GLN A 142 -4.47 7.11 -18.61
N LEU A 143 -3.28 6.55 -18.38
CA LEU A 143 -2.11 6.75 -19.25
C LEU A 143 -2.38 6.23 -20.66
N LEU A 144 -2.96 5.03 -20.78
CA LEU A 144 -3.29 4.45 -22.09
C LEU A 144 -4.34 5.27 -22.86
N LYS A 145 -5.38 5.79 -22.17
CA LYS A 145 -6.36 6.72 -22.77
C LYS A 145 -5.67 7.98 -23.33
N ARG A 146 -4.62 8.46 -22.67
CA ARG A 146 -3.79 9.58 -23.09
C ARG A 146 -2.71 9.20 -24.11
N LYS A 147 -2.76 7.97 -24.64
CA LYS A 147 -1.80 7.42 -25.63
C LYS A 147 -0.35 7.36 -25.10
N LYS A 148 -0.15 7.43 -23.80
CA LYS A 148 1.15 7.18 -23.18
C LYS A 148 1.42 5.67 -23.16
N LYS A 149 2.65 5.27 -23.39
CA LYS A 149 3.08 3.87 -23.37
C LYS A 149 3.70 3.51 -22.04
N VAL A 150 3.16 2.47 -21.39
CA VAL A 150 3.72 1.89 -20.18
C VAL A 150 4.47 0.62 -20.58
N PRO A 151 5.70 0.40 -20.18
CA PRO A 151 6.55 1.24 -19.30
C PRO A 151 7.41 2.27 -20.03
N ARG A 152 7.27 2.47 -21.34
CA ARG A 152 8.18 3.29 -22.14
C ARG A 152 8.18 4.76 -21.72
N ASP A 153 7.00 5.38 -21.68
CA ASP A 153 6.84 6.81 -21.41
C ASP A 153 6.68 7.06 -19.88
N VAL A 154 5.97 6.19 -19.20
CA VAL A 154 5.79 6.21 -17.73
C VAL A 154 5.99 4.80 -17.18
N LYS A 155 6.84 4.65 -16.17
CA LYS A 155 7.04 3.40 -15.45
C LYS A 155 6.08 3.34 -14.27
N VAL A 156 5.44 2.20 -14.07
CA VAL A 156 4.50 2.01 -12.96
C VAL A 156 4.98 0.85 -12.11
N VAL A 157 5.21 1.12 -10.84
CA VAL A 157 5.51 0.10 -9.83
C VAL A 157 4.33 0.04 -8.87
N ALA A 158 3.76 -1.14 -8.73
CA ALA A 158 2.68 -1.40 -7.79
C ALA A 158 3.20 -1.97 -6.48
N TYR A 159 2.38 -1.90 -5.44
CA TYR A 159 2.64 -2.49 -4.13
C TYR A 159 1.48 -3.42 -3.77
N ASP A 160 1.77 -4.50 -3.10
CA ASP A 160 1.00 -5.61 -2.55
C ASP A 160 1.20 -6.91 -3.32
N GLY A 161 1.16 -6.93 -4.65
CA GLY A 161 1.29 -8.13 -5.46
C GLY A 161 0.09 -9.06 -5.31
N THR A 162 -1.11 -8.50 -5.19
CA THR A 162 -2.36 -9.24 -5.07
C THR A 162 -2.72 -9.98 -6.35
N TYR A 163 -3.79 -10.76 -6.30
CA TYR A 163 -4.27 -11.51 -7.45
C TYR A 163 -4.55 -10.62 -8.67
N VAL A 164 -5.08 -9.41 -8.45
CA VAL A 164 -5.40 -8.48 -9.56
C VAL A 164 -4.18 -8.02 -10.34
N ALA A 165 -3.03 -7.91 -9.68
CA ALA A 165 -1.77 -7.58 -10.35
C ALA A 165 -1.26 -8.72 -11.25
N LYS A 166 -1.68 -9.96 -10.99
CA LYS A 166 -1.24 -11.18 -11.70
C LYS A 166 -2.14 -11.55 -12.88
N VAL A 167 -3.43 -11.21 -12.83
CA VAL A 167 -4.42 -11.58 -13.86
C VAL A 167 -4.70 -10.47 -14.87
N GLY A 168 -4.11 -9.29 -14.68
CA GLY A 168 -4.27 -8.17 -15.60
C GLY A 168 -3.69 -8.45 -16.99
N VAL A 169 -4.22 -7.75 -17.99
CA VAL A 169 -3.78 -7.87 -19.40
C VAL A 169 -2.33 -7.40 -19.59
N MET A 170 -1.77 -6.69 -18.62
CA MET A 170 -0.40 -6.20 -18.62
C MET A 170 0.40 -6.78 -17.47
N ASN A 171 1.64 -7.18 -17.75
CA ASN A 171 2.58 -7.54 -16.69
C ASN A 171 2.92 -6.29 -15.87
N LEU A 172 2.45 -6.25 -14.64
CA LEU A 172 2.70 -5.17 -13.71
C LEU A 172 3.99 -5.44 -12.92
N THR A 173 4.88 -4.46 -12.86
CA THR A 173 6.02 -4.51 -11.94
C THR A 173 5.50 -4.28 -10.52
N VAL A 174 5.69 -5.26 -9.63
CA VAL A 174 5.12 -5.20 -8.28
C VAL A 174 6.15 -5.47 -7.19
N VAL A 175 6.01 -4.80 -6.07
CA VAL A 175 6.57 -5.22 -4.79
C VAL A 175 5.56 -6.15 -4.14
N GLN A 176 5.86 -7.43 -4.16
CA GLN A 176 4.96 -8.44 -3.59
C GLN A 176 5.15 -8.55 -2.08
N GLN A 177 4.07 -8.42 -1.34
CA GLN A 177 4.07 -8.70 0.10
C GLN A 177 4.20 -10.21 0.36
N PRO A 178 4.96 -10.63 1.39
CA PRO A 178 5.16 -12.04 1.72
C PRO A 178 3.96 -12.57 2.53
N ILE A 179 2.78 -12.63 1.91
CA ILE A 179 1.49 -12.96 2.55
C ILE A 179 1.56 -14.30 3.29
N GLU A 180 2.20 -15.30 2.72
CA GLU A 180 2.35 -16.61 3.35
C GLU A 180 3.18 -16.51 4.65
N ALA A 181 4.32 -15.82 4.63
CA ALA A 181 5.16 -15.65 5.82
C ALA A 181 4.44 -14.86 6.91
N VAL A 182 3.68 -13.83 6.54
CA VAL A 182 2.83 -13.05 7.44
C VAL A 182 1.76 -13.96 8.08
N SER A 183 1.10 -14.81 7.29
CA SER A 183 0.08 -15.75 7.77
C SER A 183 0.65 -16.75 8.77
N TYR A 184 1.82 -17.33 8.50
CA TYR A 184 2.50 -18.24 9.44
C TYR A 184 2.87 -17.57 10.76
N THR A 185 3.29 -16.32 10.73
CA THR A 185 3.62 -15.56 11.93
C THR A 185 2.38 -15.34 12.80
N HIS A 186 1.22 -15.07 12.18
CA HIS A 186 -0.05 -14.95 12.89
C HIS A 186 -0.45 -16.23 13.62
N LEU A 187 -0.35 -17.38 12.96
CA LEU A 187 -0.70 -18.66 13.55
C LEU A 187 0.17 -18.99 14.78
N ARG A 188 1.47 -18.73 14.70
CA ARG A 188 2.42 -18.99 15.79
C ARG A 188 2.35 -18.00 16.94
N ALA A 189 1.87 -16.80 16.75
CA ALA A 189 1.71 -15.81 17.81
C ALA A 189 0.74 -16.26 18.91
N HIS A 190 -0.03 -17.31 18.68
CA HIS A 190 -0.97 -17.91 19.65
C HIS A 190 -0.42 -19.17 20.34
N GLU A 191 0.77 -19.66 19.98
CA GLU A 191 1.36 -20.87 20.57
C GLU A 191 2.28 -20.57 21.76
N THR A 192 2.49 -19.31 22.10
CA THR A 192 3.30 -18.83 23.23
C THR A 192 2.45 -18.10 24.27
#